data_ee819bde6bef52000b9f684c63de82a3
#
_entry.id   ee819bde6bef52000b9f684c63de82a3
#
_cell.length_a   1.000
_cell.length_b   1.000
_cell.length_c   1.000
_cell.angle_alpha   90.00
_cell.angle_beta   90.00
_cell.angle_gamma   90.00
#
_symmetry.space_group_name_H-M   'P 1'
#
loop_
_entity.id
_entity.type
_entity.pdbx_description
1 polymer ?
#
loop_
_entity_poly.entity_id
_entity_poly.type
_entity_poly.pdbx_seq_one_letter_code
_entity_poly.pdbx_strand_id
1 'polypeptide(L)'
;MKLSHLNLTVPDVAETRRFLEKYFGLQGSVNPYTGEPIQGDEARGGFAVLFDDAGMVLTLMKGKASDINYPATFHIGFRQESEEKVNEINQRLKDDGFDVKPPQRSHAWTFYVRAPGGFMVEVLC
;
A
#
# COMPACT_ATOMS: atom_id res chain seq x y z
N MET A 1 -6.76 -9.66 -22.18
CA MET A 1 -6.97 -8.47 -21.34
C MET A 1 -6.17 -8.61 -20.06
N LYS A 2 -5.59 -7.53 -19.57
CA LYS A 2 -4.74 -7.53 -18.37
C LYS A 2 -5.02 -6.26 -17.58
N LEU A 3 -5.15 -6.38 -16.25
CA LEU A 3 -5.23 -5.20 -15.40
C LEU A 3 -3.87 -4.49 -15.42
N SER A 4 -3.87 -3.25 -15.88
CA SER A 4 -2.64 -2.45 -16.04
C SER A 4 -2.23 -1.79 -14.72
N HIS A 5 -3.18 -1.09 -14.11
CA HIS A 5 -2.92 -0.34 -12.88
C HIS A 5 -4.21 -0.05 -12.14
N LEU A 6 -4.06 0.31 -10.88
CA LEU A 6 -5.13 0.84 -10.03
C LEU A 6 -4.67 2.19 -9.49
N ASN A 7 -5.52 3.20 -9.56
CA ASN A 7 -5.23 4.50 -8.96
C ASN A 7 -5.94 4.66 -7.62
N LEU A 8 -5.19 5.14 -6.62
CA LEU A 8 -5.73 5.57 -5.33
C LEU A 8 -5.57 7.08 -5.21
N THR A 9 -6.65 7.75 -4.82
CA THR A 9 -6.62 9.18 -4.53
C THR A 9 -6.37 9.38 -3.04
N VAL A 10 -5.33 10.13 -2.70
CA VAL A 10 -4.89 10.33 -1.31
C VAL A 10 -4.54 11.78 -1.05
N PRO A 11 -4.66 12.27 0.19
CA PRO A 11 -4.33 13.65 0.50
C PRO A 11 -2.82 13.92 0.53
N ASP A 12 -2.02 12.92 0.90
CA ASP A 12 -0.55 13.03 0.96
C ASP A 12 0.08 11.85 0.22
N VAL A 13 0.52 12.11 -1.01
CA VAL A 13 1.11 11.10 -1.89
C VAL A 13 2.42 10.56 -1.32
N ALA A 14 3.29 11.43 -0.82
CA ALA A 14 4.61 11.04 -0.30
C ALA A 14 4.48 10.16 0.95
N GLU A 15 3.60 10.51 1.86
CA GLU A 15 3.35 9.71 3.08
C GLU A 15 2.79 8.33 2.73
N THR A 16 1.82 8.28 1.83
CA THR A 16 1.20 7.03 1.40
C THR A 16 2.21 6.15 0.67
N ARG A 17 3.05 6.71 -0.19
CA ARG A 17 4.11 5.98 -0.87
C ARG A 17 5.10 5.37 0.13
N ARG A 18 5.58 6.15 1.09
CA ARG A 18 6.52 5.66 2.12
C ARG A 18 5.92 4.51 2.93
N PHE A 19 4.65 4.60 3.28
CA PHE A 19 3.92 3.54 3.98
C PHE A 19 3.92 2.24 3.16
N LEU A 20 3.56 2.33 1.89
CA LEU A 20 3.46 1.15 1.01
C LEU A 20 4.84 0.55 0.72
N GLU A 21 5.87 1.37 0.57
CA GLU A 21 7.23 0.87 0.40
C GLU A 21 7.76 0.20 1.68
N LYS A 22 7.57 0.84 2.81
CA LYS A 22 8.15 0.39 4.09
C LYS A 22 7.59 -0.94 4.57
N TYR A 23 6.26 -1.12 4.49
CA TYR A 23 5.61 -2.29 5.09
C TYR A 23 5.32 -3.39 4.08
N PHE A 24 5.15 -3.06 2.83
CA PHE A 24 4.72 -4.03 1.81
C PHE A 24 5.74 -4.23 0.69
N GLY A 25 6.85 -3.52 0.74
CA GLY A 25 7.94 -3.71 -0.20
C GLY A 25 7.64 -3.26 -1.62
N LEU A 26 6.61 -2.43 -1.83
CA LEU A 26 6.36 -1.86 -3.14
C LEU A 26 7.51 -0.95 -3.52
N GLN A 27 7.80 -0.86 -4.82
CA GLN A 27 8.90 -0.07 -5.34
C GLN A 27 8.36 1.16 -6.05
N GLY A 28 8.57 2.33 -5.46
CA GLY A 28 8.17 3.62 -6.00
C GLY A 28 9.33 4.55 -6.32
N SER A 29 10.55 4.19 -5.92
CA SER A 29 11.73 5.04 -6.12
C SER A 29 12.54 4.68 -7.35
N VAL A 30 12.44 3.42 -7.80
CA VAL A 30 13.19 2.91 -8.95
C VAL A 30 12.26 2.04 -9.79
N ASN A 31 12.30 2.25 -11.10
CA ASN A 31 11.57 1.38 -12.03
C ASN A 31 12.21 -0.01 -12.02
N PRO A 32 11.51 -1.07 -11.61
CA PRO A 32 12.09 -2.40 -11.49
C PRO A 32 12.48 -3.02 -12.84
N TYR A 33 11.96 -2.50 -13.96
CA TYR A 33 12.25 -3.01 -15.30
C TYR A 33 13.45 -2.35 -15.95
N THR A 34 13.68 -1.06 -15.66
CA THR A 34 14.78 -0.29 -16.28
C THR A 34 15.91 0.01 -15.33
N GLY A 35 15.71 -0.12 -14.02
CA GLY A 35 16.69 0.28 -13.00
C GLY A 35 16.86 1.78 -12.84
N GLU A 36 16.09 2.58 -13.57
CA GLU A 36 16.16 4.03 -13.50
C GLU A 36 15.32 4.60 -12.36
N PRO A 37 15.75 5.73 -11.77
CA PRO A 37 14.94 6.42 -10.79
C PRO A 37 13.59 6.81 -11.37
N ILE A 38 12.52 6.53 -10.63
CA ILE A 38 11.18 6.99 -11.00
C ILE A 38 11.14 8.48 -10.70
N GLN A 39 10.92 9.26 -11.74
CA GLN A 39 10.65 10.69 -11.65
C GLN A 39 9.22 10.85 -11.14
N GLY A 40 9.03 10.56 -9.85
CA GLY A 40 7.78 10.83 -9.20
C GLY A 40 7.59 12.33 -9.07
N ASP A 41 6.37 12.76 -9.21
CA ASP A 41 6.01 14.16 -9.00
C ASP A 41 5.93 14.51 -7.51
N GLU A 42 6.77 13.86 -6.70
CA GLU A 42 6.84 14.10 -5.26
C GLU A 42 7.24 15.53 -4.95
N ALA A 43 8.18 16.05 -5.74
CA ALA A 43 8.57 17.45 -5.62
C ALA A 43 7.39 18.40 -5.87
N ARG A 44 6.37 17.94 -6.59
CA ARG A 44 5.13 18.67 -6.86
C ARG A 44 3.95 18.14 -6.02
N GLY A 45 4.17 17.04 -5.27
CA GLY A 45 3.19 16.49 -4.33
C GLY A 45 1.96 15.85 -4.95
N GLY A 46 1.96 15.58 -6.27
CA GLY A 46 0.75 15.24 -6.99
C GLY A 46 0.60 13.80 -7.47
N PHE A 47 1.69 13.04 -7.59
CA PHE A 47 1.64 11.76 -8.28
C PHE A 47 2.78 10.82 -7.86
N ALA A 48 2.49 9.53 -7.73
CA ALA A 48 3.49 8.49 -7.56
C ALA A 48 3.08 7.21 -8.30
N VAL A 49 4.06 6.41 -8.69
CA VAL A 49 3.88 5.10 -9.31
C VAL A 49 4.62 4.07 -8.47
N LEU A 50 3.94 3.00 -8.13
CA LEU A 50 4.47 1.92 -7.32
C LEU A 50 4.31 0.59 -8.05
N PHE A 51 5.32 -0.26 -7.97
CA PHE A 51 5.33 -1.58 -8.61
C PHE A 51 5.40 -2.67 -7.54
N ASP A 52 4.67 -3.76 -7.75
CA ASP A 52 4.82 -4.98 -7.00
C ASP A 52 5.77 -5.98 -7.70
N ASP A 53 5.97 -7.16 -7.12
CA ASP A 53 6.85 -8.19 -7.66
C ASP A 53 6.33 -8.82 -8.97
N ALA A 54 5.01 -8.73 -9.20
CA ALA A 54 4.37 -9.28 -10.39
C ALA A 54 4.26 -8.25 -11.53
N GLY A 55 4.72 -7.03 -11.31
CA GLY A 55 4.64 -5.95 -12.30
C GLY A 55 3.32 -5.19 -12.28
N MET A 56 2.46 -5.45 -11.31
CA MET A 56 1.26 -4.64 -11.12
C MET A 56 1.64 -3.23 -10.70
N VAL A 57 1.01 -2.24 -11.30
CA VAL A 57 1.25 -0.84 -11.02
C VAL A 57 0.12 -0.28 -10.16
N LEU A 58 0.52 0.33 -9.05
CA LEU A 58 -0.36 1.12 -8.22
C LEU A 58 0.03 2.59 -8.39
N THR A 59 -0.92 3.45 -8.76
CA THR A 59 -0.67 4.88 -8.85
C THR A 59 -1.33 5.62 -7.70
N LEU A 60 -0.70 6.68 -7.24
CA LEU A 60 -1.23 7.57 -6.23
C LEU A 60 -1.40 8.95 -6.84
N MET A 61 -2.59 9.53 -6.69
CA MET A 61 -2.88 10.89 -7.10
C MET A 61 -3.38 11.70 -5.92
N LYS A 62 -2.92 12.93 -5.84
CA LYS A 62 -3.35 13.84 -4.79
C LYS A 62 -4.79 14.29 -5.00
N GLY A 63 -5.57 14.25 -3.93
CA GLY A 63 -6.90 14.84 -3.87
C GLY A 63 -7.09 15.62 -2.56
N LYS A 64 -8.15 16.43 -2.51
CA LYS A 64 -8.52 17.11 -1.28
C LYS A 64 -9.05 16.10 -0.27
N ALA A 65 -8.61 16.19 0.98
CA ALA A 65 -9.07 15.29 2.05
C ALA A 65 -10.59 15.26 2.18
N SER A 66 -11.25 16.41 1.95
CA SER A 66 -12.72 16.52 2.01
C SER A 66 -13.44 15.74 0.90
N ASP A 67 -12.77 15.44 -0.21
CA ASP A 67 -13.33 14.70 -1.34
C ASP A 67 -13.00 13.20 -1.29
N ILE A 68 -12.17 12.78 -0.33
CA ILE A 68 -11.70 11.39 -0.23
C ILE A 68 -12.48 10.69 0.89
N ASN A 69 -13.29 9.72 0.48
CA ASN A 69 -14.08 8.92 1.42
C ASN A 69 -14.14 7.47 0.95
N TYR A 70 -13.18 6.66 1.42
CA TYR A 70 -13.17 5.24 1.14
C TYR A 70 -14.19 4.53 2.02
N PRO A 71 -15.12 3.75 1.45
CA PRO A 71 -16.01 2.90 2.24
C PRO A 71 -15.21 1.94 3.13
N ALA A 72 -15.77 1.56 4.27
CA ALA A 72 -15.10 0.67 5.22
C ALA A 72 -14.69 -0.68 4.61
N THR A 73 -15.41 -1.12 3.59
CA THR A 73 -15.13 -2.39 2.89
C THR A 73 -14.10 -2.26 1.76
N PHE A 74 -13.76 -1.03 1.35
CA PHE A 74 -12.74 -0.85 0.31
C PHE A 74 -11.36 -1.18 0.88
N HIS A 75 -10.68 -2.11 0.23
CA HIS A 75 -9.32 -2.48 0.61
C HIS A 75 -8.52 -2.98 -0.58
N ILE A 76 -7.21 -2.95 -0.45
CA ILE A 76 -6.27 -3.64 -1.33
C ILE A 76 -5.58 -4.73 -0.51
N GLY A 77 -5.37 -5.91 -1.12
CA GLY A 77 -4.78 -7.06 -0.42
C GLY A 77 -3.38 -7.36 -0.92
N PHE A 78 -2.44 -7.53 0.03
CA PHE A 78 -1.09 -8.00 -0.27
C PHE A 78 -0.90 -9.40 0.30
N ARG A 79 -0.75 -10.38 -0.59
CA ARG A 79 -0.49 -11.77 -0.20
C ARG A 79 1.00 -11.95 0.12
N GLN A 80 1.24 -12.53 1.26
CA GLN A 80 2.58 -12.87 1.72
C GLN A 80 2.89 -14.34 1.46
N GLU A 81 4.16 -14.70 1.47
CA GLU A 81 4.63 -16.06 1.22
C GLU A 81 4.38 -17.02 2.39
N SER A 82 4.18 -16.48 3.60
CA SER A 82 4.02 -17.29 4.82
C SER A 82 3.21 -16.56 5.89
N GLU A 83 2.66 -17.34 6.83
CA GLU A 83 1.99 -16.78 8.02
C GLU A 83 2.97 -16.02 8.91
N GLU A 84 4.22 -16.49 9.00
CA GLU A 84 5.28 -15.80 9.74
C GLU A 84 5.51 -14.39 9.20
N LYS A 85 5.46 -14.24 7.88
CA LYS A 85 5.61 -12.92 7.24
C LYS A 85 4.43 -12.00 7.56
N VAL A 86 3.22 -12.53 7.58
CA VAL A 86 2.03 -11.79 8.02
C VAL A 86 2.20 -11.31 9.47
N ASN A 87 2.65 -12.19 10.36
CA ASN A 87 2.89 -11.87 11.76
C ASN A 87 3.99 -10.81 11.93
N GLU A 88 5.07 -10.90 11.16
CA GLU A 88 6.17 -9.92 11.17
C GLU A 88 5.69 -8.52 10.78
N ILE A 89 4.93 -8.42 9.70
CA ILE A 89 4.38 -7.13 9.24
C ILE A 89 3.42 -6.56 10.29
N ASN A 90 2.56 -7.40 10.88
CA ASN A 90 1.66 -6.99 11.95
C ASN A 90 2.42 -6.40 13.13
N GLN A 91 3.48 -7.07 13.58
CA GLN A 91 4.28 -6.63 14.71
C GLN A 91 5.01 -5.30 14.41
N ARG A 92 5.55 -5.16 13.21
CA ARG A 92 6.22 -3.92 12.79
C ARG A 92 5.25 -2.74 12.79
N LEU A 93 4.07 -2.93 12.24
CA LEU A 93 3.02 -1.89 12.24
C LEU A 93 2.61 -1.52 13.66
N LYS A 94 2.41 -2.51 14.52
CA LYS A 94 2.07 -2.30 15.92
C LYS A 94 3.16 -1.52 16.66
N ASP A 95 4.43 -1.90 16.47
CA ASP A 95 5.57 -1.24 17.09
C ASP A 95 5.71 0.21 16.63
N ASP A 96 5.33 0.51 15.40
CA ASP A 96 5.35 1.85 14.84
C ASP A 96 4.09 2.68 15.17
N GLY A 97 3.19 2.14 16.00
CA GLY A 97 2.03 2.87 16.53
C GLY A 97 0.75 2.76 15.70
N PHE A 98 0.70 1.88 14.70
CA PHE A 98 -0.54 1.64 13.96
C PHE A 98 -1.52 0.82 14.79
N ASP A 99 -2.81 1.16 14.67
CA ASP A 99 -3.88 0.40 15.31
C ASP A 99 -4.17 -0.85 14.46
N VAL A 100 -3.58 -1.97 14.87
CA VAL A 100 -3.76 -3.26 14.22
C VAL A 100 -4.17 -4.32 15.23
N LYS A 101 -5.13 -5.14 14.85
CA LYS A 101 -5.49 -6.34 15.61
C LYS A 101 -4.53 -7.48 15.23
N PRO A 102 -4.33 -8.45 16.14
CA PRO A 102 -3.57 -9.65 15.79
C PRO A 102 -4.17 -10.36 14.57
N PRO A 103 -3.34 -11.01 13.73
CA PRO A 103 -3.86 -11.81 12.63
C PRO A 103 -4.83 -12.88 13.11
N GLN A 104 -5.82 -13.18 12.30
CA GLN A 104 -6.85 -14.18 12.59
C GLN A 104 -7.07 -15.10 11.41
N ARG A 105 -7.49 -16.34 11.69
CA ARG A 105 -7.90 -17.30 10.67
C ARG A 105 -9.34 -16.99 10.24
N SER A 106 -9.50 -16.68 8.95
CA SER A 106 -10.79 -16.46 8.29
C SER A 106 -10.72 -17.14 6.92
N HIS A 107 -10.91 -16.40 5.82
CA HIS A 107 -10.64 -16.88 4.46
C HIS A 107 -9.14 -17.11 4.21
N ALA A 108 -8.29 -16.55 5.05
CA ALA A 108 -6.84 -16.66 5.06
C ALA A 108 -6.33 -16.38 6.48
N TRP A 109 -5.03 -16.49 6.72
CA TRP A 109 -4.39 -15.90 7.89
C TRP A 109 -4.20 -14.44 7.60
N THR A 110 -4.94 -13.55 8.24
CA THR A 110 -5.10 -12.17 7.77
C THR A 110 -5.30 -11.15 8.88
N PHE A 111 -4.91 -9.91 8.59
CA PHE A 111 -5.30 -8.73 9.34
C PHE A 111 -5.44 -7.53 8.40
N TYR A 112 -6.03 -6.47 8.92
CA TYR A 112 -6.24 -5.22 8.19
C TYR A 112 -5.57 -4.07 8.91
N VAL A 113 -5.08 -3.10 8.14
CA VAL A 113 -4.55 -1.84 8.64
C VAL A 113 -5.08 -0.68 7.80
N ARG A 114 -5.38 0.44 8.44
CA ARG A 114 -5.75 1.67 7.74
C ARG A 114 -4.50 2.38 7.24
N ALA A 115 -4.43 2.62 5.95
CA ALA A 115 -3.35 3.38 5.33
C ALA A 115 -3.51 4.89 5.58
N PRO A 116 -2.41 5.67 5.44
CA PRO A 116 -2.47 7.13 5.59
C PRO A 116 -3.51 7.81 4.69
N GLY A 117 -3.81 7.24 3.53
CA GLY A 117 -4.84 7.76 2.62
C GLY A 117 -6.28 7.45 3.01
N GLY A 118 -6.50 6.68 4.08
CA GLY A 118 -7.83 6.32 4.58
C GLY A 118 -8.42 5.03 4.02
N PHE A 119 -7.80 4.42 3.04
CA PHE A 119 -8.19 3.09 2.56
C PHE A 119 -7.62 2.00 3.46
N MET A 120 -8.22 0.83 3.42
CA MET A 120 -7.72 -0.32 4.18
C MET A 120 -6.77 -1.15 3.35
N VAL A 121 -5.80 -1.75 4.01
CA VAL A 121 -4.91 -2.74 3.44
C VAL A 121 -5.11 -4.05 4.17
N GLU A 122 -5.35 -5.12 3.41
CA GLU A 122 -5.38 -6.48 3.92
C GLU A 122 -4.01 -7.13 3.72
N VAL A 123 -3.49 -7.75 4.76
CA VAL A 123 -2.27 -8.55 4.71
C VAL A 123 -2.66 -10.00 4.96
N LEU A 124 -2.36 -10.88 4.03
CA LEU A 124 -2.88 -12.25 4.09
C LEU A 124 -1.89 -13.29 3.56
N CYS A 125 -2.12 -14.51 4.02
CA CYS A 125 -1.45 -15.71 3.50
C CYS A 125 -2.44 -16.85 3.35
#